data_d2a2b42b7d6717a4533af9a1f6cf983f
#
_entry.id   d2a2b42b7d6717a4533af9a1f6cf983f
#
_cell.length_a   1.000
_cell.length_b   1.000
_cell.length_c   1.000
_cell.angle_alpha   90.00
_cell.angle_beta   90.00
_cell.angle_gamma   90.00
#
_symmetry.space_group_name_H-M   'P 1'
#
loop_
_entity.id
_entity.type
_entity.pdbx_description
1 polymer ?
#
loop_
_entity_poly.entity_id
_entity_poly.type
_entity_poly.pdbx_seq_one_letter_code
_entity_poly.pdbx_strand_id
1 'polypeptide(L)'
;MADLQEVDAWLDALLAGLEPAARKRMMREQQKNIRMQRNPDGTAYEPRRVTARTKQGRIRRQMFAKLRTTKYLKAVASQDSASVEFESRVQRIARVHHYGLRDRVSRKGPVITYPHRRLLGANHHVIELIHNSLYRWLFN
;
A
#
# COMPACT_ATOMS: atom_id res chain seq x y z
N MET A 1 11.85 11.63 -20.43
CA MET A 1 11.46 10.75 -19.32
C MET A 1 10.26 11.35 -18.62
N ALA A 2 9.14 10.63 -18.54
CA ALA A 2 7.95 11.12 -17.86
C ALA A 2 8.23 11.33 -16.37
N ASP A 3 7.77 12.45 -15.83
CA ASP A 3 7.81 12.71 -14.41
C ASP A 3 6.95 11.66 -13.65
N LEU A 4 7.34 11.33 -12.42
CA LEU A 4 6.56 10.42 -11.57
C LEU A 4 5.11 10.88 -11.41
N GLN A 5 4.87 12.20 -11.34
CA GLN A 5 3.52 12.75 -11.29
C GLN A 5 2.73 12.53 -12.58
N GLU A 6 3.38 12.57 -13.72
CA GLU A 6 2.75 12.27 -15.01
C GLU A 6 2.39 10.78 -15.12
N VAL A 7 3.28 9.90 -14.61
CA VAL A 7 3.01 8.45 -14.57
C VAL A 7 1.85 8.16 -13.64
N ASP A 8 1.81 8.79 -12.47
CA ASP A 8 0.70 8.62 -11.53
C ASP A 8 -0.62 9.11 -12.11
N ALA A 9 -0.62 10.28 -12.75
CA ALA A 9 -1.81 10.81 -13.42
C ALA A 9 -2.28 9.92 -14.57
N TRP A 10 -1.36 9.34 -15.32
CA TRP A 10 -1.67 8.41 -16.40
C TRP A 10 -2.25 7.09 -15.86
N LEU A 11 -1.67 6.56 -14.77
CA LEU A 11 -2.19 5.40 -14.07
C LEU A 11 -3.59 5.67 -13.52
N ASP A 12 -3.81 6.83 -12.91
CA ASP A 12 -5.12 7.25 -12.41
C ASP A 12 -6.14 7.32 -13.54
N ALA A 13 -5.78 7.87 -14.69
CA ALA A 13 -6.65 7.94 -15.87
C ALA A 13 -7.00 6.54 -16.42
N LEU A 14 -6.04 5.61 -16.42
CA LEU A 14 -6.28 4.21 -16.79
C LEU A 14 -7.19 3.52 -15.79
N LEU A 15 -7.03 3.80 -14.51
CA LEU A 15 -7.82 3.20 -13.43
C LEU A 15 -9.25 3.73 -13.41
N ALA A 16 -9.51 4.93 -13.93
CA ALA A 16 -10.85 5.52 -13.99
C ALA A 16 -11.86 4.66 -14.74
N GLY A 17 -11.38 3.89 -15.72
CA GLY A 17 -12.22 2.97 -16.49
C GLY A 17 -12.39 1.59 -15.86
N LEU A 18 -11.81 1.32 -14.70
CA LEU A 18 -11.89 0.00 -14.10
C LEU A 18 -13.25 -0.27 -13.47
N GLU A 19 -13.76 -1.48 -13.72
CA GLU A 19 -14.96 -1.97 -13.08
C GLU A 19 -14.79 -2.06 -11.55
N PRO A 20 -15.88 -1.90 -10.77
CA PRO A 20 -15.82 -2.04 -9.31
C PRO A 20 -15.19 -3.35 -8.83
N ALA A 21 -15.42 -4.46 -9.54
CA ALA A 21 -14.79 -5.75 -9.23
C ALA A 21 -13.27 -5.72 -9.40
N ALA A 22 -12.77 -5.05 -10.43
CA ALA A 22 -11.33 -4.90 -10.66
C ALA A 22 -10.68 -4.04 -9.58
N ARG A 23 -11.33 -2.96 -9.16
CA ARG A 23 -10.85 -2.13 -8.05
C ARG A 23 -10.74 -2.92 -6.75
N LYS A 24 -11.73 -3.75 -6.44
CA LYS A 24 -11.70 -4.63 -5.27
C LYS A 24 -10.56 -5.63 -5.34
N ARG A 25 -10.30 -6.20 -6.51
CA ARG A 25 -9.15 -7.11 -6.70
C ARG A 25 -7.83 -6.40 -6.48
N MET A 26 -7.68 -5.19 -6.98
CA MET A 26 -6.48 -4.38 -6.74
C MET A 26 -6.25 -4.13 -5.26
N MET A 27 -7.30 -3.77 -4.53
CA MET A 27 -7.23 -3.60 -3.09
C MET A 27 -6.83 -4.91 -2.39
N ARG A 28 -7.40 -6.04 -2.79
CA ARG A 28 -7.04 -7.35 -2.23
C ARG A 28 -5.58 -7.71 -2.49
N GLU A 29 -5.04 -7.36 -3.66
CA GLU A 29 -3.61 -7.57 -3.95
C GLU A 29 -2.72 -6.74 -3.02
N GLN A 30 -3.08 -5.48 -2.74
CA GLN A 30 -2.36 -4.67 -1.77
C GLN A 30 -2.44 -5.28 -0.37
N GLN A 31 -3.63 -5.69 0.07
CA GLN A 31 -3.81 -6.37 1.35
C GLN A 31 -3.00 -7.66 1.44
N LYS A 32 -2.96 -8.44 0.36
CA LYS A 32 -2.20 -9.69 0.28
C LYS A 32 -0.70 -9.44 0.44
N ASN A 33 -0.14 -8.45 -0.25
CA ASN A 33 1.28 -8.11 -0.13
C ASN A 33 1.65 -7.75 1.30
N ILE A 34 0.84 -6.92 1.96
CA ILE A 34 1.06 -6.55 3.36
C ILE A 34 0.96 -7.80 4.25
N ARG A 35 -0.05 -8.62 4.05
CA ARG A 35 -0.24 -9.87 4.81
C ARG A 35 0.95 -10.83 4.68
N MET A 36 1.52 -10.90 3.48
CA MET A 36 2.70 -11.73 3.21
C MET A 36 4.01 -11.08 3.64
N GLN A 37 3.95 -9.87 4.20
CA GLN A 37 5.11 -9.11 4.65
C GLN A 37 6.13 -8.91 3.53
N ARG A 38 5.64 -8.53 2.36
CA ARG A 38 6.45 -8.33 1.15
C ARG A 38 6.21 -6.96 0.53
N ASN A 39 7.27 -6.39 0.01
CA ASN A 39 7.21 -5.24 -0.88
C ASN A 39 6.53 -5.61 -2.21
N PRO A 40 6.01 -4.64 -2.99
CA PRO A 40 5.43 -4.92 -4.30
C PRO A 40 6.36 -5.64 -5.28
N ASP A 41 7.66 -5.46 -5.16
CA ASP A 41 8.67 -6.14 -5.99
C ASP A 41 8.92 -7.61 -5.59
N GLY A 42 8.25 -8.10 -4.56
CA GLY A 42 8.37 -9.46 -4.06
C GLY A 42 9.42 -9.66 -2.97
N THR A 43 10.25 -8.66 -2.68
CA THR A 43 11.23 -8.75 -1.60
C THR A 43 10.55 -8.69 -0.24
N ALA A 44 11.09 -9.43 0.73
CA ALA A 44 10.53 -9.44 2.09
C ALA A 44 10.71 -8.09 2.77
N TYR A 45 9.75 -7.73 3.62
CA TYR A 45 9.92 -6.58 4.52
C TYR A 45 11.10 -6.80 5.46
N GLU A 46 11.81 -5.74 5.74
CA GLU A 46 12.80 -5.77 6.82
C GLU A 46 12.11 -6.18 8.13
N PRO A 47 12.65 -7.18 8.86
CA PRO A 47 12.02 -7.66 10.08
C PRO A 47 11.86 -6.56 11.14
N ARG A 48 10.86 -6.74 11.99
CA ARG A 48 10.64 -5.85 13.12
C ARG A 48 11.84 -5.89 14.07
N ARG A 49 12.30 -4.70 14.50
CA ARG A 49 13.37 -4.62 15.47
C ARG A 49 12.89 -5.14 16.82
N VAL A 50 13.54 -6.19 17.30
CA VAL A 50 13.30 -6.74 18.64
C VAL A 50 14.37 -6.17 19.57
N THR A 51 13.97 -5.45 20.61
CA THR A 51 14.88 -4.93 21.63
C THR A 51 14.82 -5.80 22.88
N ALA A 52 15.83 -5.69 23.75
CA ALA A 52 15.85 -6.38 25.04
C ALA A 52 14.64 -6.03 25.94
N ARG A 53 13.99 -4.88 25.68
CA ARG A 53 12.76 -4.45 26.37
C ARG A 53 11.49 -5.09 25.82
N THR A 54 11.54 -5.72 24.68
CA THR A 54 10.39 -6.40 24.09
C THR A 54 10.12 -7.69 24.88
N LYS A 55 9.02 -7.71 25.64
CA LYS A 55 8.63 -8.90 26.38
C LYS A 55 8.28 -10.02 25.41
N GLN A 56 8.78 -11.22 25.68
CA GLN A 56 8.50 -12.42 24.92
C GLN A 56 6.98 -12.63 24.81
N GLY A 57 6.47 -12.85 23.60
CA GLY A 57 5.05 -13.07 23.33
C GLY A 57 4.19 -11.80 23.22
N ARG A 58 4.76 -10.61 23.40
CA ARG A 58 4.01 -9.34 23.27
C ARG A 58 3.72 -8.95 21.81
N ILE A 59 4.60 -9.36 20.88
CA ILE A 59 4.43 -9.13 19.45
C ILE A 59 3.76 -10.36 18.84
N ARG A 60 2.43 -10.38 18.87
CA ARG A 60 1.64 -11.50 18.35
C ARG A 60 1.11 -11.25 16.94
N ARG A 61 1.04 -9.99 16.52
CA ARG A 61 0.48 -9.60 15.22
C ARG A 61 1.57 -9.29 14.22
N GLN A 62 1.28 -9.59 12.96
CA GLN A 62 2.12 -9.15 11.86
C GLN A 62 2.19 -7.62 11.78
N MET A 63 3.29 -7.10 11.23
CA MET A 63 3.40 -5.68 10.94
C MET A 63 2.25 -5.25 10.01
N PHE A 64 1.66 -4.08 10.33
CA PHE A 64 0.60 -3.47 9.54
C PHE A 64 -0.71 -4.28 9.47
N ALA A 65 -0.93 -5.22 10.38
CA ALA A 65 -2.14 -6.04 10.40
C ALA A 65 -3.43 -5.21 10.47
N LYS A 66 -3.42 -4.10 11.21
CA LYS A 66 -4.55 -3.18 11.27
C LYS A 66 -4.65 -2.30 10.02
N LEU A 67 -3.51 -1.79 9.52
CA LEU A 67 -3.47 -0.89 8.37
C LEU A 67 -4.03 -1.53 7.10
N ARG A 68 -3.88 -2.84 6.91
CA ARG A 68 -4.40 -3.55 5.74
C ARG A 68 -5.90 -3.80 5.76
N THR A 69 -6.57 -3.52 6.87
CA THR A 69 -8.01 -3.77 6.99
C THR A 69 -8.81 -2.73 6.21
N THR A 70 -10.05 -3.07 5.83
CA THR A 70 -10.95 -2.19 5.09
C THR A 70 -11.33 -0.92 5.85
N LYS A 71 -11.13 -0.90 7.17
CA LYS A 71 -11.31 0.31 7.96
C LYS A 71 -10.31 1.41 7.59
N TYR A 72 -9.08 1.04 7.26
CA TYR A 72 -7.99 1.97 7.01
C TYR A 72 -7.51 1.99 5.56
N LEU A 73 -7.65 0.89 4.83
CA LEU A 73 -7.28 0.79 3.42
C LEU A 73 -8.56 0.81 2.58
N LYS A 74 -8.69 1.80 1.71
CA LYS A 74 -9.90 2.07 0.94
C LYS A 74 -9.63 2.04 -0.55
N ALA A 75 -10.55 1.45 -1.30
CA ALA A 75 -10.63 1.66 -2.74
C ALA A 75 -11.57 2.83 -2.98
N VAL A 76 -11.06 3.88 -3.61
CA VAL A 76 -11.79 5.12 -3.88
C VAL A 76 -11.91 5.31 -5.38
N ALA A 77 -13.08 5.68 -5.85
CA ALA A 77 -13.32 5.98 -7.24
C ALA A 77 -14.01 7.33 -7.39
N SER A 78 -13.54 8.09 -8.35
CA SER A 78 -14.20 9.31 -8.82
C SER A 78 -14.60 9.14 -10.29
N GLN A 79 -15.16 10.18 -10.89
CA GLN A 79 -15.48 10.19 -12.32
C GLN A 79 -14.25 9.96 -13.20
N ASP A 80 -13.08 10.45 -12.77
CA ASP A 80 -11.86 10.49 -13.55
C ASP A 80 -10.74 9.59 -13.02
N SER A 81 -10.92 8.97 -11.85
CA SER A 81 -9.84 8.20 -11.23
C SER A 81 -10.37 7.07 -10.35
N ALA A 82 -9.51 6.08 -10.15
CA ALA A 82 -9.70 5.06 -9.12
C ALA A 82 -8.37 4.88 -8.39
N SER A 83 -8.42 4.77 -7.08
CA SER A 83 -7.22 4.63 -6.25
C SER A 83 -7.45 3.67 -5.10
N VAL A 84 -6.34 3.13 -4.59
CA VAL A 84 -6.30 2.44 -3.31
C VAL A 84 -5.48 3.32 -2.38
N GLU A 85 -6.07 3.75 -1.28
CA GLU A 85 -5.43 4.71 -0.39
C GLU A 85 -5.73 4.42 1.07
N PHE A 86 -4.87 4.91 1.94
CA PHE A 86 -5.10 4.83 3.38
C PHE A 86 -6.02 5.96 3.84
N GLU A 87 -6.91 5.64 4.77
CA GLU A 87 -7.79 6.60 5.41
C GLU A 87 -6.98 7.69 6.12
N SER A 88 -7.47 8.93 6.13
CA SER A 88 -6.73 10.13 6.57
C SER A 88 -6.08 10.01 7.95
N ARG A 89 -6.73 9.34 8.89
CA ARG A 89 -6.21 9.17 10.26
C ARG A 89 -4.91 8.36 10.35
N VAL A 90 -4.67 7.50 9.36
CA VAL A 90 -3.50 6.61 9.34
C VAL A 90 -2.49 6.95 8.24
N GLN A 91 -2.78 7.95 7.41
CA GLN A 91 -1.90 8.33 6.30
C GLN A 91 -0.49 8.68 6.75
N ARG A 92 -0.34 9.41 7.86
CA ARG A 92 0.98 9.77 8.38
C ARG A 92 1.80 8.53 8.71
N ILE A 93 1.22 7.58 9.44
CA ILE A 93 1.89 6.34 9.84
C ILE A 93 2.25 5.51 8.61
N ALA A 94 1.31 5.35 7.69
CA ALA A 94 1.53 4.62 6.46
C ALA A 94 2.65 5.24 5.61
N ARG A 95 2.67 6.56 5.48
CA ARG A 95 3.69 7.29 4.73
C ARG A 95 5.08 7.13 5.33
N VAL A 96 5.20 7.22 6.65
CA VAL A 96 6.48 7.08 7.36
C VAL A 96 7.09 5.70 7.09
N HIS A 97 6.30 4.65 7.13
CA HIS A 97 6.76 3.29 6.85
C HIS A 97 7.00 3.06 5.36
N HIS A 98 6.09 3.55 4.52
CA HIS A 98 6.19 3.35 3.06
C HIS A 98 7.47 3.96 2.48
N TYR A 99 7.86 5.14 2.93
CA TYR A 99 9.04 5.86 2.43
C TYR A 99 10.27 5.75 3.33
N GLY A 100 10.16 5.09 4.47
CA GLY A 100 11.29 4.96 5.39
C GLY A 100 11.71 6.31 5.99
N LEU A 101 10.76 7.07 6.49
CA LEU A 101 10.99 8.42 6.99
C LEU A 101 11.36 8.43 8.49
N ARG A 102 11.86 9.57 8.94
CA ARG A 102 12.09 9.84 10.37
C ARG A 102 10.79 10.28 11.02
N ASP A 103 10.47 9.70 12.16
CA ASP A 103 9.34 10.14 12.98
C ASP A 103 9.53 9.69 14.43
N ARG A 104 8.76 10.27 15.33
CA ARG A 104 8.73 9.83 16.72
C ARG A 104 8.01 8.50 16.85
N VAL A 105 8.54 7.62 17.67
CA VAL A 105 7.93 6.32 17.98
C VAL A 105 6.61 6.51 18.73
N SER A 106 6.55 7.53 19.60
CA SER A 106 5.37 7.91 20.35
C SER A 106 5.45 9.41 20.70
N ARG A 107 4.38 9.96 21.25
CA ARG A 107 4.31 11.39 21.60
C ARG A 107 5.52 11.89 22.41
N LYS A 108 6.06 11.07 23.30
CA LYS A 108 7.23 11.37 24.13
C LYS A 108 8.44 10.48 23.80
N GLY A 109 8.35 9.70 22.75
CA GLY A 109 9.41 8.77 22.37
C GLY A 109 10.51 9.40 21.54
N PRO A 110 11.60 8.64 21.30
CA PRO A 110 12.69 9.09 20.46
C PRO A 110 12.28 9.23 19.00
N VAL A 111 12.99 10.07 18.26
CA VAL A 111 12.91 10.14 16.81
C VAL A 111 13.80 9.06 16.22
N ILE A 112 13.25 8.22 15.37
CA ILE A 112 13.99 7.17 14.67
C ILE A 112 13.75 7.26 13.16
N THR A 113 14.67 6.70 12.38
CA THR A 113 14.46 6.46 10.94
C THR A 113 13.88 5.07 10.77
N TYR A 114 12.68 5.00 10.19
CA TYR A 114 12.02 3.72 9.95
C TYR A 114 12.59 3.03 8.72
N PRO A 115 12.64 1.68 8.70
CA PRO A 115 12.96 0.94 7.50
C PRO A 115 11.94 1.21 6.39
N HIS A 116 12.42 1.23 5.15
CA HIS A 116 11.58 1.37 3.98
C HIS A 116 10.81 0.07 3.73
N ARG A 117 9.53 0.07 4.04
CA ARG A 117 8.61 -1.06 3.79
C ARG A 117 7.47 -0.55 2.93
N ARG A 118 7.46 -0.88 1.67
CA ARG A 118 6.46 -0.40 0.72
C ARG A 118 5.13 -1.08 0.97
N LEU A 119 4.14 -0.30 1.40
CA LEU A 119 2.81 -0.80 1.72
C LEU A 119 1.93 -0.93 0.50
N LEU A 120 2.07 -0.02 -0.46
CA LEU A 120 1.31 0.02 -1.69
C LEU A 120 2.24 0.03 -2.89
N GLY A 121 1.79 -0.55 -4.00
CA GLY A 121 2.51 -0.48 -5.25
C GLY A 121 1.97 -1.44 -6.29
N ALA A 122 2.36 -1.21 -7.54
CA ALA A 122 1.98 -2.07 -8.65
C ALA A 122 2.96 -3.24 -8.74
N ASN A 123 2.48 -4.44 -8.42
CA ASN A 123 3.20 -5.68 -8.70
C ASN A 123 2.74 -6.25 -10.04
N HIS A 124 3.31 -7.39 -10.43
CA HIS A 124 2.97 -8.06 -11.68
C HIS A 124 1.46 -8.36 -11.80
N HIS A 125 0.83 -8.82 -10.72
CA HIS A 125 -0.61 -9.12 -10.71
C HIS A 125 -1.47 -7.87 -10.88
N VAL A 126 -1.12 -6.77 -10.26
CA VAL A 126 -1.82 -5.49 -10.42
C VAL A 126 -1.69 -4.99 -11.86
N ILE A 127 -0.51 -5.07 -12.45
CA ILE A 127 -0.26 -4.69 -13.85
C ILE A 127 -1.09 -5.55 -14.78
N GLU A 128 -1.18 -6.85 -14.57
CA GLU A 128 -2.04 -7.75 -15.36
C GLU A 128 -3.52 -7.38 -15.25
N LEU A 129 -3.98 -7.05 -14.05
CA LEU A 129 -5.37 -6.63 -13.83
C LEU A 129 -5.69 -5.35 -14.62
N ILE A 130 -4.77 -4.38 -14.62
CA ILE A 130 -4.91 -3.13 -15.38
C ILE A 130 -4.95 -3.43 -16.88
N HIS A 131 -4.01 -4.23 -17.38
CA HIS A 131 -3.96 -4.61 -18.80
C HIS A 131 -5.22 -5.33 -19.25
N ASN A 132 -5.71 -6.29 -18.48
CA ASN A 132 -6.91 -7.04 -18.81
C ASN A 132 -8.16 -6.16 -18.80
N SER A 133 -8.26 -5.25 -17.85
CA SER A 133 -9.38 -4.31 -17.76
C SER A 133 -9.37 -3.34 -18.93
N LEU A 134 -8.20 -2.82 -19.29
CA LEU A 134 -8.02 -1.93 -20.43
C LEU A 134 -8.35 -2.66 -21.75
N TYR A 135 -7.88 -3.89 -21.91
CA TYR A 135 -8.17 -4.71 -23.09
C TYR A 135 -9.69 -4.91 -23.28
N ARG A 136 -10.40 -5.27 -22.20
CA ARG A 136 -11.87 -5.42 -22.26
C ARG A 136 -12.56 -4.12 -22.65
N TRP A 137 -12.10 -3.00 -22.09
CA TRP A 137 -12.68 -1.70 -22.41
C TRP A 137 -12.48 -1.32 -23.88
N LEU A 138 -11.31 -1.62 -24.46
CA LEU A 138 -10.99 -1.30 -25.85
C LEU A 138 -11.69 -2.19 -26.87
N PHE A 139 -11.93 -3.46 -26.55
CA PHE A 139 -12.37 -4.46 -27.51
C PHE A 139 -13.74 -5.09 -27.23
N ASN A 140 -14.46 -4.56 -26.27
CA ASN A 140 -15.86 -4.95 -26.04
C ASN A 140 -16.80 -3.77 -26.41
#